data_3158ad7cce7a6bcaf93b8fd53b740a16
#
_entry.id   3158ad7cce7a6bcaf93b8fd53b740a16
#
_cell.length_a   1.000
_cell.length_b   1.000
_cell.length_c   1.000
_cell.angle_alpha   90.00
_cell.angle_beta   90.00
_cell.angle_gamma   90.00
#
_symmetry.space_group_name_H-M   'P 1'
#
loop_
_entity.id
_entity.type
_entity.pdbx_description
1 polymer ?
#
loop_
_entity_poly.entity_id
_entity_poly.type
_entity_poly.pdbx_seq_one_letter_code
_entity_poly.pdbx_strand_id
1 'polypeptide(L)'
;IALGGHSGAGFAFDNGGPQHRVLLEPFAVSNRLVTNREWDEFVADGGYQTASLWLSDGWTWVKGCDVVSPLYWRRDDHFTLQGWQVRHPDAPVTHISYFEADAFATWAGFRLPTEFEWDTIARGQASETAAHDPEAGNQLDRAAPCQPTGGSGLFGDCWQFTRSGYLPYPRFKPADGAVGEYYGKFMSGQFVLKGASCATVRGHSRASYRNFFYPHQRWQFTGLRLAKDL
;
A
#
# COMPACT_ATOMS: atom_id res chain seq x y z
N ILE A 1 -16.73 -14.14 -2.81
CA ILE A 1 -16.55 -13.71 -1.43
C ILE A 1 -17.29 -12.39 -1.16
N ALA A 2 -17.71 -12.13 0.07
CA ALA A 2 -18.34 -10.88 0.47
C ALA A 2 -17.31 -9.99 1.18
N LEU A 3 -17.07 -8.80 0.64
CA LEU A 3 -16.09 -7.84 1.10
C LEU A 3 -16.72 -6.49 1.43
N GLY A 4 -15.98 -5.64 2.12
CA GLY A 4 -16.44 -4.34 2.60
C GLY A 4 -16.82 -4.34 4.08
N GLY A 5 -16.93 -3.15 4.67
CA GLY A 5 -17.32 -2.97 6.07
C GLY A 5 -18.78 -3.34 6.33
N HIS A 6 -19.04 -3.87 7.51
CA HIS A 6 -20.39 -4.19 7.98
C HIS A 6 -20.92 -3.08 8.87
N SER A 7 -22.15 -2.70 8.67
CA SER A 7 -22.89 -1.77 9.54
C SER A 7 -23.32 -2.42 10.88
N GLY A 8 -22.50 -3.25 11.48
CA GLY A 8 -22.83 -3.93 12.75
C GLY A 8 -21.62 -4.42 13.53
N ALA A 9 -20.43 -4.32 12.95
CA ALA A 9 -19.19 -4.85 13.53
C ALA A 9 -18.24 -3.73 14.00
N GLY A 10 -18.75 -2.68 14.61
CA GLY A 10 -17.94 -1.55 15.05
C GLY A 10 -17.81 -0.43 14.02
N PHE A 11 -16.87 0.49 14.24
CA PHE A 11 -16.66 1.63 13.37
C PHE A 11 -16.04 1.23 12.03
N ALA A 12 -16.56 1.76 10.94
CA ALA A 12 -15.95 1.74 9.61
C ALA A 12 -16.17 3.10 8.93
N PHE A 13 -15.19 3.53 8.13
CA PHE A 13 -15.39 4.69 7.26
C PHE A 13 -16.39 4.35 6.14
N ASP A 14 -17.12 5.35 5.67
CA ASP A 14 -18.14 5.18 4.63
C ASP A 14 -17.56 4.59 3.33
N ASN A 15 -16.33 4.96 2.95
CA ASN A 15 -15.64 4.45 1.77
C ASN A 15 -15.27 2.95 1.86
N GLY A 16 -15.29 2.36 3.05
CA GLY A 16 -15.06 0.93 3.28
C GLY A 16 -16.29 0.06 3.05
N GLY A 17 -17.44 0.64 2.77
CA GLY A 17 -18.72 -0.03 2.53
C GLY A 17 -19.41 0.43 1.25
N PRO A 18 -20.62 -0.09 0.98
CA PRO A 18 -21.29 -1.20 1.67
C PRO A 18 -20.67 -2.57 1.34
N GLN A 19 -21.02 -3.58 2.14
CA GLN A 19 -20.63 -4.95 1.84
C GLN A 19 -21.18 -5.41 0.47
N HIS A 20 -20.35 -6.04 -0.32
CA HIS A 20 -20.69 -6.52 -1.66
C HIS A 20 -19.96 -7.82 -2.00
N ARG A 21 -20.44 -8.52 -3.04
CA ARG A 21 -19.82 -9.75 -3.53
C ARG A 21 -18.77 -9.43 -4.60
N VAL A 22 -17.64 -10.15 -4.52
CA VAL A 22 -16.56 -10.09 -5.50
C VAL A 22 -16.22 -11.51 -5.92
N LEU A 23 -16.03 -11.73 -7.20
CA LEU A 23 -15.41 -12.94 -7.74
C LEU A 23 -13.89 -12.74 -7.70
N LEU A 24 -13.19 -13.72 -7.17
CA LEU A 24 -11.73 -13.77 -7.18
C LEU A 24 -11.30 -15.05 -7.87
N GLU A 25 -10.42 -14.92 -8.86
CA GLU A 25 -9.70 -16.03 -9.44
C GLU A 25 -8.58 -16.50 -8.48
N PRO A 26 -8.03 -17.72 -8.64
CA PRO A 26 -6.91 -18.17 -7.82
C PRO A 26 -5.71 -17.24 -7.92
N PHE A 27 -5.15 -16.87 -6.77
CA PHE A 27 -4.02 -15.97 -6.68
C PHE A 27 -3.08 -16.33 -5.52
N ALA A 28 -1.85 -15.85 -5.60
CA ALA A 28 -0.92 -15.88 -4.47
C ALA A 28 -0.41 -14.47 -4.19
N VAL A 29 -0.15 -14.18 -2.92
CA VAL A 29 0.44 -12.91 -2.45
C VAL A 29 1.65 -13.22 -1.59
N SER A 30 2.71 -12.44 -1.77
CA SER A 30 3.92 -12.55 -0.96
C SER A 30 3.59 -12.41 0.53
N ASN A 31 4.22 -13.20 1.37
CA ASN A 31 4.04 -13.14 2.83
C ASN A 31 4.78 -11.96 3.49
N ARG A 32 5.54 -11.16 2.73
CA ARG A 32 6.28 -10.00 3.22
C ARG A 32 6.22 -8.83 2.23
N LEU A 33 6.62 -7.67 2.69
CA LEU A 33 6.83 -6.47 1.89
C LEU A 33 8.12 -6.59 1.06
N VAL A 34 8.21 -5.84 -0.03
CA VAL A 34 9.44 -5.66 -0.80
C VAL A 34 10.43 -4.85 0.03
N THR A 35 11.70 -5.27 0.02
CA THR A 35 12.77 -4.72 0.83
C THR A 35 13.60 -3.66 0.09
N ASN A 36 14.37 -2.89 0.83
CA ASN A 36 15.33 -1.93 0.26
C ASN A 36 16.37 -2.64 -0.61
N ARG A 37 16.83 -3.83 -0.23
CA ARG A 37 17.79 -4.65 -1.02
C ARG A 37 17.23 -4.99 -2.39
N GLU A 38 16.01 -5.51 -2.46
CA GLU A 38 15.35 -5.84 -3.74
C GLU A 38 15.13 -4.57 -4.59
N TRP A 39 14.90 -3.45 -3.94
CA TRP A 39 14.77 -2.19 -4.66
C TRP A 39 16.10 -1.67 -5.20
N ASP A 40 17.20 -1.84 -4.46
CA ASP A 40 18.56 -1.53 -4.97
C ASP A 40 18.88 -2.38 -6.20
N GLU A 41 18.47 -3.66 -6.25
CA GLU A 41 18.60 -4.52 -7.43
C GLU A 41 17.82 -3.96 -8.63
N PHE A 42 16.57 -3.54 -8.43
CA PHE A 42 15.75 -2.89 -9.46
C PHE A 42 16.40 -1.62 -10.01
N VAL A 43 16.97 -0.79 -9.13
CA VAL A 43 17.69 0.44 -9.53
C VAL A 43 18.95 0.07 -10.32
N ALA A 44 19.74 -0.88 -9.83
CA ALA A 44 21.00 -1.31 -10.46
C ALA A 44 20.77 -1.95 -11.84
N ASP A 45 19.65 -2.65 -12.03
CA ASP A 45 19.25 -3.26 -13.31
C ASP A 45 18.61 -2.24 -14.30
N GLY A 46 18.66 -0.95 -13.96
CA GLY A 46 18.18 0.12 -14.84
C GLY A 46 16.65 0.29 -14.85
N GLY A 47 15.97 -0.09 -13.78
CA GLY A 47 14.50 -0.02 -13.69
C GLY A 47 13.93 1.36 -13.99
N TYR A 48 14.58 2.43 -13.54
CA TYR A 48 14.19 3.82 -13.82
C TYR A 48 14.55 4.32 -15.23
N GLN A 49 15.31 3.53 -16.03
CA GLN A 49 15.68 3.85 -17.41
C GLN A 49 14.95 2.99 -18.45
N THR A 50 14.23 1.95 -18.03
CA THR A 50 13.59 0.96 -18.90
C THR A 50 12.11 1.28 -19.10
N ALA A 51 11.77 1.99 -20.17
CA ALA A 51 10.42 2.47 -20.44
C ALA A 51 9.33 1.36 -20.44
N SER A 52 9.67 0.16 -20.88
CA SER A 52 8.71 -0.96 -20.99
C SER A 52 8.21 -1.50 -19.64
N LEU A 53 8.83 -1.13 -18.54
CA LEU A 53 8.40 -1.49 -17.19
C LEU A 53 7.28 -0.59 -16.66
N TRP A 54 7.13 0.60 -17.24
CA TRP A 54 6.31 1.66 -16.69
C TRP A 54 4.99 1.83 -17.43
N LEU A 55 3.94 2.16 -16.68
CA LEU A 55 2.74 2.72 -17.26
C LEU A 55 3.05 4.04 -17.99
N SER A 56 2.29 4.38 -19.04
CA SER A 56 2.53 5.57 -19.86
C SER A 56 2.68 6.86 -19.05
N ASP A 57 1.73 7.11 -18.15
CA ASP A 57 1.76 8.30 -17.29
C ASP A 57 2.92 8.24 -16.28
N GLY A 58 3.24 7.04 -15.79
CA GLY A 58 4.38 6.80 -14.90
C GLY A 58 5.71 7.10 -15.58
N TRP A 59 5.87 6.67 -16.83
CA TRP A 59 7.07 6.99 -17.61
C TRP A 59 7.22 8.49 -17.87
N THR A 60 6.13 9.14 -18.24
CA THR A 60 6.10 10.60 -18.45
C THR A 60 6.49 11.33 -17.16
N TRP A 61 5.95 10.90 -16.02
CA TRP A 61 6.25 11.47 -14.72
C TRP A 61 7.71 11.25 -14.31
N VAL A 62 8.25 10.04 -14.47
CA VAL A 62 9.66 9.72 -14.16
C VAL A 62 10.60 10.61 -14.92
N LYS A 63 10.35 10.79 -16.24
CA LYS A 63 11.20 11.65 -17.09
C LYS A 63 11.00 13.14 -16.80
N GLY A 64 9.77 13.56 -16.55
CA GLY A 64 9.48 14.96 -16.28
C GLY A 64 9.97 15.46 -14.92
N CYS A 65 10.15 14.56 -13.96
CA CYS A 65 10.59 14.88 -12.61
C CYS A 65 12.01 14.34 -12.27
N ASP A 66 12.73 13.80 -13.25
CA ASP A 66 14.07 13.20 -13.09
C ASP A 66 14.14 12.21 -11.93
N VAL A 67 13.12 11.34 -11.81
CA VAL A 67 13.05 10.34 -10.74
C VAL A 67 14.00 9.19 -11.03
N VAL A 68 14.87 8.88 -10.09
CA VAL A 68 15.91 7.84 -10.22
C VAL A 68 15.95 6.86 -9.05
N SER A 69 15.17 7.10 -8.00
CA SER A 69 15.12 6.29 -6.78
C SER A 69 13.88 6.66 -5.95
N PRO A 70 13.52 5.89 -4.91
CA PRO A 70 12.52 6.30 -3.92
C PRO A 70 12.79 7.68 -3.35
N LEU A 71 11.72 8.38 -2.96
CA LEU A 71 11.86 9.69 -2.33
C LEU A 71 12.67 9.55 -1.03
N TYR A 72 13.50 10.54 -0.73
CA TYR A 72 14.36 10.57 0.46
C TYR A 72 15.57 9.62 0.43
N TRP A 73 15.86 8.93 -0.68
CA TRP A 73 17.09 8.16 -0.83
C TRP A 73 18.25 9.05 -1.32
N ARG A 74 19.44 8.81 -0.80
CA ARG A 74 20.68 9.43 -1.25
C ARG A 74 21.85 8.47 -1.03
N ARG A 75 22.33 7.84 -2.08
CA ARG A 75 23.33 6.75 -2.01
C ARG A 75 22.81 5.64 -1.10
N ASP A 76 23.58 5.26 -0.07
CA ASP A 76 23.22 4.23 0.91
C ASP A 76 22.35 4.73 2.07
N ASP A 77 22.10 6.05 2.11
CA ASP A 77 21.30 6.70 3.15
C ASP A 77 19.86 6.97 2.70
N HIS A 78 18.99 7.16 3.69
CA HIS A 78 17.67 7.73 3.50
C HIS A 78 17.37 8.80 4.56
N PHE A 79 16.57 9.78 4.21
CA PHE A 79 16.12 10.77 5.17
C PHE A 79 14.91 10.23 5.95
N THR A 80 15.01 10.31 7.28
CA THR A 80 14.01 9.82 8.23
C THR A 80 13.57 10.93 9.15
N LEU A 81 12.59 10.68 10.02
CA LEU A 81 12.22 11.61 11.09
C LEU A 81 13.35 11.87 12.12
N GLN A 82 14.41 11.07 12.08
CA GLN A 82 15.63 11.24 12.89
C GLN A 82 16.80 11.84 12.06
N GLY A 83 16.53 12.36 10.88
CA GLY A 83 17.54 12.83 9.93
C GLY A 83 18.07 11.73 9.02
N TRP A 84 19.23 11.95 8.41
CA TRP A 84 19.86 10.98 7.51
C TRP A 84 20.35 9.75 8.28
N GLN A 85 19.94 8.58 7.84
CA GLN A 85 20.29 7.27 8.39
C GLN A 85 20.73 6.34 7.28
N VAL A 86 21.64 5.41 7.59
CA VAL A 86 21.98 4.32 6.66
C VAL A 86 20.76 3.43 6.47
N ARG A 87 20.42 3.12 5.22
CA ARG A 87 19.28 2.23 4.91
C ARG A 87 19.59 0.81 5.38
N HIS A 88 18.64 0.24 6.13
CA HIS A 88 18.69 -1.18 6.46
C HIS A 88 18.22 -1.99 5.24
N PRO A 89 19.05 -2.89 4.68
CA PRO A 89 18.73 -3.58 3.42
C PRO A 89 17.47 -4.45 3.50
N ASP A 90 17.19 -5.04 4.64
CA ASP A 90 16.06 -5.95 4.83
C ASP A 90 14.79 -5.25 5.37
N ALA A 91 14.86 -3.95 5.64
CA ALA A 91 13.67 -3.16 5.94
C ALA A 91 12.84 -2.92 4.66
N PRO A 92 11.51 -2.75 4.77
CA PRO A 92 10.66 -2.45 3.62
C PRO A 92 11.09 -1.17 2.92
N VAL A 93 11.07 -1.20 1.58
CA VAL A 93 11.15 0.03 0.80
C VAL A 93 9.94 0.89 1.09
N THR A 94 10.17 2.19 1.24
CA THR A 94 9.11 3.17 1.48
C THR A 94 9.31 4.44 0.68
N HIS A 95 8.29 5.30 0.73
CA HIS A 95 8.29 6.57 0.00
C HIS A 95 8.38 6.39 -1.51
N ILE A 96 7.65 5.39 -2.00
CA ILE A 96 7.47 5.10 -3.42
C ILE A 96 6.07 5.53 -3.88
N SER A 97 5.93 5.84 -5.14
CA SER A 97 4.66 6.12 -5.82
C SER A 97 3.99 4.82 -6.29
N TYR A 98 2.72 4.90 -6.71
CA TYR A 98 2.05 3.79 -7.37
C TYR A 98 2.78 3.40 -8.68
N PHE A 99 3.24 4.38 -9.45
CA PHE A 99 3.98 4.13 -10.68
C PHE A 99 5.27 3.33 -10.44
N GLU A 100 6.01 3.66 -9.38
CA GLU A 100 7.21 2.93 -8.98
C GLU A 100 6.87 1.52 -8.50
N ALA A 101 5.81 1.36 -7.70
CA ALA A 101 5.37 0.05 -7.22
C ALA A 101 4.95 -0.88 -8.37
N ASP A 102 4.23 -0.38 -9.37
CA ASP A 102 3.80 -1.14 -10.55
C ASP A 102 5.00 -1.51 -11.44
N ALA A 103 5.91 -0.56 -11.68
CA ALA A 103 7.13 -0.81 -12.46
C ALA A 103 8.04 -1.86 -11.80
N PHE A 104 8.21 -1.80 -10.48
CA PHE A 104 8.94 -2.82 -9.75
C PHE A 104 8.27 -4.20 -9.87
N ALA A 105 6.95 -4.27 -9.68
CA ALA A 105 6.22 -5.52 -9.80
C ALA A 105 6.37 -6.13 -11.21
N THR A 106 6.29 -5.31 -12.25
CA THR A 106 6.53 -5.71 -13.65
C THR A 106 7.94 -6.23 -13.86
N TRP A 107 8.96 -5.53 -13.36
CA TRP A 107 10.36 -5.96 -13.42
C TRP A 107 10.57 -7.30 -12.74
N ALA A 108 9.98 -7.50 -11.59
CA ALA A 108 10.08 -8.74 -10.81
C ALA A 108 9.28 -9.93 -11.42
N GLY A 109 8.52 -9.71 -12.50
CA GLY A 109 7.67 -10.74 -13.11
C GLY A 109 6.40 -11.05 -12.31
N PHE A 110 5.93 -10.09 -11.53
CA PHE A 110 4.75 -10.16 -10.67
C PHE A 110 3.79 -9.01 -10.97
N ARG A 111 2.76 -8.88 -10.15
CA ARG A 111 1.83 -7.74 -10.14
C ARG A 111 1.57 -7.26 -8.71
N LEU A 112 0.93 -6.11 -8.58
CA LEU A 112 0.34 -5.70 -7.32
C LEU A 112 -0.94 -6.51 -7.05
N PRO A 113 -1.30 -6.79 -5.79
CA PRO A 113 -2.60 -7.35 -5.45
C PRO A 113 -3.72 -6.34 -5.76
N THR A 114 -4.91 -6.82 -6.03
CA THR A 114 -6.11 -6.00 -5.94
C THR A 114 -6.46 -5.72 -4.47
N GLU A 115 -7.20 -4.65 -4.20
CA GLU A 115 -7.71 -4.40 -2.84
C GLU A 115 -8.58 -5.54 -2.31
N PHE A 116 -9.25 -6.26 -3.22
CA PHE A 116 -10.13 -7.39 -2.88
C PHE A 116 -9.34 -8.64 -2.50
N GLU A 117 -8.26 -8.93 -3.19
CA GLU A 117 -7.33 -10.02 -2.84
C GLU A 117 -6.69 -9.73 -1.48
N TRP A 118 -6.22 -8.51 -1.28
CA TRP A 118 -5.62 -8.08 -0.02
C TRP A 118 -6.61 -8.18 1.14
N ASP A 119 -7.84 -7.67 0.98
CA ASP A 119 -8.90 -7.71 1.99
C ASP A 119 -9.30 -9.15 2.33
N THR A 120 -9.31 -10.03 1.31
CA THR A 120 -9.59 -11.46 1.49
C THR A 120 -8.55 -12.14 2.38
N ILE A 121 -7.27 -11.90 2.13
CA ILE A 121 -6.19 -12.46 2.94
C ILE A 121 -6.28 -11.91 4.36
N ALA A 122 -6.47 -10.61 4.52
CA ALA A 122 -6.54 -9.96 5.83
C ALA A 122 -7.71 -10.47 6.68
N ARG A 123 -8.79 -10.98 6.06
CA ARG A 123 -9.95 -11.58 6.76
C ARG A 123 -9.89 -13.09 6.87
N GLY A 124 -9.21 -13.75 5.93
CA GLY A 124 -9.38 -15.19 5.67
C GLY A 124 -8.79 -16.11 6.69
N GLN A 125 -7.82 -15.69 7.49
CA GLN A 125 -7.18 -16.47 8.53
C GLN A 125 -6.87 -15.63 9.78
N ALA A 126 -7.64 -14.60 9.99
CA ALA A 126 -7.44 -13.63 11.07
C ALA A 126 -7.41 -14.24 12.49
N SER A 127 -7.75 -15.51 12.64
CA SER A 127 -7.78 -16.17 13.95
C SER A 127 -6.54 -17.00 14.28
N GLU A 128 -5.62 -17.23 13.33
CA GLU A 128 -4.57 -18.23 13.55
C GLU A 128 -3.14 -17.70 13.55
N THR A 129 -2.86 -16.51 13.03
CA THR A 129 -1.50 -15.95 13.06
C THR A 129 -1.50 -14.45 13.37
N ALA A 130 -0.56 -14.01 14.21
CA ALA A 130 -0.33 -12.59 14.52
C ALA A 130 -0.08 -11.73 13.27
N ALA A 131 0.31 -12.33 12.14
CA ALA A 131 0.53 -11.63 10.87
C ALA A 131 -0.73 -10.96 10.30
N HIS A 132 -1.91 -11.46 10.65
CA HIS A 132 -3.21 -10.95 10.18
C HIS A 132 -3.93 -10.09 11.23
N ASP A 133 -3.37 -9.98 12.43
CA ASP A 133 -3.94 -9.16 13.49
C ASP A 133 -3.62 -7.68 13.22
N PRO A 134 -4.65 -6.82 13.07
CA PRO A 134 -4.47 -5.39 12.90
C PRO A 134 -3.71 -4.73 14.06
N GLU A 135 -3.72 -5.35 15.24
CA GLU A 135 -3.07 -4.84 16.44
C GLU A 135 -1.62 -5.32 16.60
N ALA A 136 -1.16 -6.32 15.83
CA ALA A 136 0.17 -6.89 16.00
C ALA A 136 1.28 -6.21 15.18
N GLY A 137 0.92 -5.39 14.17
CA GLY A 137 1.86 -4.76 13.25
C GLY A 137 2.68 -3.62 13.88
N ASN A 138 3.74 -3.21 13.18
CA ASN A 138 4.53 -2.05 13.53
C ASN A 138 3.75 -0.76 13.24
N GLN A 139 3.13 -0.19 14.26
CA GLN A 139 2.29 1.00 14.22
C GLN A 139 2.73 2.01 15.29
N LEU A 140 2.17 3.21 15.25
CA LEU A 140 2.55 4.28 16.17
C LEU A 140 1.93 4.06 17.56
N ASP A 141 2.76 3.62 18.49
CA ASP A 141 2.41 3.48 19.91
C ASP A 141 3.00 4.62 20.75
N ARG A 142 4.08 5.21 20.27
CA ARG A 142 4.87 6.23 20.96
C ARG A 142 5.40 7.27 19.97
N ALA A 143 5.91 8.35 20.49
CA ALA A 143 6.40 9.46 19.68
C ALA A 143 7.66 9.16 18.84
N ALA A 144 8.33 8.01 18.99
CA ALA A 144 9.54 7.66 18.20
C ALA A 144 10.05 6.24 18.51
N PRO A 145 10.87 5.65 17.64
CA PRO A 145 11.11 6.04 16.25
C PRO A 145 9.98 5.54 15.33
N CYS A 146 9.49 6.40 14.46
CA CYS A 146 8.50 6.05 13.46
C CYS A 146 9.26 5.61 12.18
N GLN A 147 9.55 4.32 12.08
CA GLN A 147 10.32 3.71 10.98
C GLN A 147 9.81 2.31 10.67
N PRO A 148 9.74 1.91 9.38
CA PRO A 148 9.52 0.54 8.99
C PRO A 148 10.68 -0.35 9.43
N THR A 149 10.34 -1.50 9.99
CA THR A 149 11.34 -2.48 10.49
C THR A 149 11.32 -3.79 9.74
N GLY A 150 10.24 -4.06 9.02
CA GLY A 150 10.03 -5.30 8.29
C GLY A 150 9.37 -6.39 9.13
N GLY A 151 8.83 -7.35 8.44
CA GLY A 151 8.12 -8.47 9.02
C GLY A 151 7.17 -9.12 8.02
N SER A 152 6.49 -10.18 8.45
CA SER A 152 5.49 -10.88 7.65
C SER A 152 4.06 -10.35 7.84
N GLY A 153 3.87 -9.34 8.70
CA GLY A 153 2.55 -8.76 8.99
C GLY A 153 1.91 -8.10 7.78
N LEU A 154 0.59 -8.15 7.73
CA LEU A 154 -0.21 -7.41 6.74
C LEU A 154 -0.41 -5.94 7.13
N PHE A 155 -0.37 -5.65 8.43
CA PHE A 155 -0.61 -4.31 8.97
C PHE A 155 0.66 -3.70 9.54
N GLY A 156 0.76 -2.38 9.46
CA GLY A 156 1.92 -1.63 9.93
C GLY A 156 3.04 -1.53 8.90
N ASP A 157 4.19 -1.03 9.32
CA ASP A 157 5.36 -0.67 8.51
C ASP A 157 5.05 0.37 7.43
N CYS A 158 4.41 -0.01 6.33
CA CYS A 158 4.00 0.91 5.28
C CYS A 158 2.63 0.57 4.69
N TRP A 159 1.92 1.60 4.23
CA TRP A 159 0.74 1.46 3.39
C TRP A 159 1.10 0.77 2.08
N GLN A 160 0.38 -0.28 1.72
CA GLN A 160 0.67 -1.13 0.57
C GLN A 160 -0.20 -0.73 -0.62
N PHE A 161 0.42 -0.29 -1.70
CA PHE A 161 -0.31 -0.03 -2.94
C PHE A 161 -0.96 -1.30 -3.47
N THR A 162 -2.19 -1.15 -3.92
CA THR A 162 -2.92 -2.16 -4.69
C THR A 162 -3.08 -1.67 -6.12
N ARG A 163 -3.34 -2.59 -7.06
CA ARG A 163 -3.65 -2.23 -8.45
C ARG A 163 -5.08 -1.69 -8.64
N SER A 164 -5.85 -1.57 -7.56
CA SER A 164 -7.24 -1.10 -7.62
C SER A 164 -7.33 0.41 -7.65
N GLY A 165 -8.03 0.95 -8.65
CA GLY A 165 -8.44 2.34 -8.63
C GLY A 165 -9.37 2.62 -7.45
N TYR A 166 -9.25 3.80 -6.86
CA TYR A 166 -10.14 4.23 -5.77
C TYR A 166 -11.49 4.66 -6.36
N LEU A 167 -12.42 3.72 -6.41
CA LEU A 167 -13.77 3.88 -6.96
C LEU A 167 -14.83 3.53 -5.90
N PRO A 168 -16.08 4.01 -6.06
CA PRO A 168 -17.16 3.64 -5.17
C PRO A 168 -17.47 2.13 -5.28
N TYR A 169 -17.70 1.50 -4.15
CA TYR A 169 -18.22 0.14 -4.13
C TYR A 169 -19.66 0.08 -4.67
N PRO A 170 -20.11 -1.06 -5.18
CA PRO A 170 -21.49 -1.23 -5.62
C PRO A 170 -22.49 -0.75 -4.55
N ARG A 171 -23.42 0.12 -4.94
CA ARG A 171 -24.42 0.75 -4.04
C ARG A 171 -23.87 1.74 -3.02
N PHE A 172 -22.61 2.17 -3.14
CA PHE A 172 -22.07 3.25 -2.32
C PHE A 172 -22.93 4.52 -2.50
N LYS A 173 -23.22 5.16 -1.39
CA LYS A 173 -23.84 6.49 -1.36
C LYS A 173 -23.12 7.31 -0.29
N PRO A 174 -22.61 8.50 -0.61
CA PRO A 174 -22.09 9.39 0.41
C PRO A 174 -23.17 9.66 1.47
N ALA A 175 -22.74 9.76 2.73
CA ALA A 175 -23.64 10.21 3.79
C ALA A 175 -24.07 11.67 3.56
N ASP A 176 -25.22 12.04 4.08
CA ASP A 176 -25.67 13.43 4.03
C ASP A 176 -24.81 14.33 4.93
N GLY A 177 -24.63 15.58 4.52
CA GLY A 177 -23.91 16.59 5.27
C GLY A 177 -22.39 16.41 5.27
N ALA A 178 -21.72 16.99 6.24
CA ALA A 178 -20.26 17.08 6.30
C ALA A 178 -19.53 15.72 6.30
N VAL A 179 -20.15 14.66 6.79
CA VAL A 179 -19.56 13.31 6.83
C VAL A 179 -19.35 12.76 5.42
N GLY A 180 -20.31 12.96 4.50
CA GLY A 180 -20.22 12.50 3.11
C GLY A 180 -19.42 13.41 2.19
N GLU A 181 -18.96 14.56 2.68
CA GLU A 181 -18.25 15.56 1.88
C GLU A 181 -16.82 15.16 1.51
N TYR A 182 -16.22 14.19 2.19
CA TYR A 182 -14.81 13.86 2.03
C TYR A 182 -14.57 12.72 1.03
N TYR A 183 -14.81 11.49 1.40
CA TYR A 183 -14.32 10.33 0.66
C TYR A 183 -14.85 10.18 -0.77
N GLY A 184 -16.14 10.40 -0.98
CA GLY A 184 -16.76 10.25 -2.29
C GLY A 184 -16.19 11.18 -3.37
N LYS A 185 -15.75 12.37 -2.99
CA LYS A 185 -15.20 13.37 -3.91
C LYS A 185 -13.79 13.02 -4.42
N PHE A 186 -13.08 12.14 -3.72
CA PHE A 186 -11.73 11.71 -4.07
C PHE A 186 -11.69 10.42 -4.90
N MET A 187 -12.83 9.82 -5.21
CA MET A 187 -12.93 8.60 -6.01
C MET A 187 -12.70 8.86 -7.50
N SER A 188 -11.57 9.46 -7.82
CA SER A 188 -11.16 9.82 -9.18
C SER A 188 -9.65 9.88 -9.30
N GLY A 189 -9.06 9.06 -10.19
CA GLY A 189 -7.63 9.11 -10.52
C GLY A 189 -6.68 8.71 -9.39
N GLN A 190 -7.17 8.13 -8.31
CA GLN A 190 -6.38 7.67 -7.19
C GLN A 190 -6.37 6.14 -7.09
N PHE A 191 -5.39 5.60 -6.37
CA PHE A 191 -5.26 4.16 -6.14
C PHE A 191 -5.41 3.82 -4.66
N VAL A 192 -5.98 2.63 -4.40
CA VAL A 192 -6.22 2.16 -3.04
C VAL A 192 -4.92 1.63 -2.42
N LEU A 193 -4.69 2.01 -1.17
CA LEU A 193 -3.66 1.42 -0.31
C LEU A 193 -4.33 0.71 0.87
N LYS A 194 -3.71 -0.38 1.29
CA LYS A 194 -4.19 -1.25 2.36
C LYS A 194 -3.14 -1.42 3.46
N GLY A 195 -3.58 -1.93 4.60
CA GLY A 195 -2.72 -2.17 5.75
C GLY A 195 -2.71 -1.01 6.74
N ALA A 196 -1.56 -0.51 7.00
CA ALA A 196 -1.28 0.63 7.86
C ALA A 196 0.20 0.98 7.69
N SER A 197 0.67 2.06 8.28
CA SER A 197 2.10 2.37 8.35
C SER A 197 2.58 2.46 9.80
N CYS A 198 3.89 2.54 9.98
CA CYS A 198 4.50 2.83 11.28
C CYS A 198 4.05 4.18 11.89
N ALA A 199 3.47 5.07 11.08
CA ALA A 199 2.88 6.33 11.50
C ALA A 199 1.36 6.25 11.79
N THR A 200 0.75 5.09 11.62
CA THR A 200 -0.67 4.87 11.92
C THR A 200 -0.84 4.53 13.39
N VAL A 201 -1.73 5.25 14.08
CA VAL A 201 -2.02 4.99 15.49
C VAL A 201 -2.63 3.60 15.65
N ARG A 202 -2.15 2.84 16.64
CA ARG A 202 -2.68 1.52 16.97
C ARG A 202 -4.18 1.61 17.31
N GLY A 203 -4.95 0.59 16.92
CA GLY A 203 -6.41 0.61 17.03
C GLY A 203 -7.14 1.25 15.84
N HIS A 204 -6.40 1.86 14.90
CA HIS A 204 -7.00 2.48 13.71
C HIS A 204 -7.08 1.52 12.51
N SER A 205 -6.22 0.49 12.49
CA SER A 205 -6.10 -0.43 11.36
C SER A 205 -7.24 -1.45 11.29
N ARG A 206 -7.66 -1.80 10.09
CA ARG A 206 -8.65 -2.84 9.82
C ARG A 206 -8.58 -3.29 8.37
N ALA A 207 -9.04 -4.51 8.08
CA ALA A 207 -9.04 -5.06 6.73
C ALA A 207 -9.86 -4.21 5.74
N SER A 208 -10.99 -3.66 6.17
CA SER A 208 -11.86 -2.83 5.33
C SER A 208 -11.34 -1.40 5.10
N TYR A 209 -10.27 -0.96 5.79
CA TYR A 209 -9.75 0.38 5.61
C TYR A 209 -9.24 0.58 4.19
N ARG A 210 -9.62 1.68 3.56
CA ARG A 210 -9.17 2.09 2.23
C ARG A 210 -8.50 3.44 2.35
N ASN A 211 -7.17 3.46 2.33
CA ASN A 211 -6.39 4.67 2.11
C ASN A 211 -6.22 4.88 0.60
N PHE A 212 -5.95 6.10 0.16
CA PHE A 212 -5.89 6.42 -1.26
C PHE A 212 -4.97 7.61 -1.54
N PHE A 213 -4.22 7.50 -2.64
CA PHE A 213 -3.34 8.57 -3.11
C PHE A 213 -3.35 8.66 -4.64
N TYR A 214 -3.01 9.85 -5.15
CA TYR A 214 -2.70 9.99 -6.57
C TYR A 214 -1.46 9.18 -6.93
N PRO A 215 -1.37 8.64 -8.16
CA PRO A 215 -0.36 7.65 -8.50
C PRO A 215 1.09 8.16 -8.48
N HIS A 216 1.31 9.47 -8.50
CA HIS A 216 2.63 10.09 -8.41
C HIS A 216 3.06 10.45 -6.96
N GLN A 217 2.13 10.40 -6.00
CA GLN A 217 2.40 10.77 -4.61
C GLN A 217 3.21 9.70 -3.91
N ARG A 218 4.30 10.09 -3.21
CA ARG A 218 5.24 9.16 -2.56
C ARG A 218 5.85 9.69 -1.25
N TRP A 219 5.28 10.75 -0.68
CA TRP A 219 5.76 11.35 0.56
C TRP A 219 5.32 10.61 1.84
N GLN A 220 4.38 9.68 1.73
CA GLN A 220 3.92 8.82 2.82
C GLN A 220 4.83 7.58 2.98
N PHE A 221 4.69 6.88 4.11
CA PHE A 221 5.24 5.53 4.26
C PHE A 221 4.44 4.55 3.38
N THR A 222 4.65 4.65 2.08
CA THR A 222 4.02 3.82 1.06
C THR A 222 5.00 2.80 0.53
N GLY A 223 4.58 1.56 0.43
CA GLY A 223 5.36 0.43 -0.07
C GLY A 223 4.49 -0.52 -0.86
N LEU A 224 4.94 -1.75 -1.03
CA LEU A 224 4.21 -2.74 -1.82
C LEU A 224 4.42 -4.18 -1.33
N ARG A 225 3.50 -5.02 -1.74
CA ARG A 225 3.56 -6.49 -1.63
C ARG A 225 3.25 -7.06 -3.01
N LEU A 226 3.97 -8.10 -3.41
CA LEU A 226 3.80 -8.71 -4.72
C LEU A 226 2.68 -9.75 -4.72
N ALA A 227 2.04 -9.92 -5.87
CA ALA A 227 1.03 -10.93 -6.13
C ALA A 227 1.25 -11.58 -7.51
N LYS A 228 0.64 -12.74 -7.72
CA LYS A 228 0.58 -13.42 -9.02
C LYS A 228 -0.71 -14.20 -9.18
N ASP A 229 -1.10 -14.44 -10.40
CA ASP A 229 -2.17 -15.38 -10.77
C ASP A 229 -1.65 -16.82 -10.66
N LEU A 230 -2.54 -17.78 -10.35
CA LEU A 230 -2.22 -19.20 -10.19
C LEU A 230 -2.89 -20.06 -11.27
#